data_2ce1174f528d7e98d2849015139f04d5
#
_entry.id   2ce1174f528d7e98d2849015139f04d5
#
_cell.length_a   1.000
_cell.length_b   1.000
_cell.length_c   1.000
_cell.angle_alpha   90.00
_cell.angle_beta   90.00
_cell.angle_gamma   90.00
#
_symmetry.space_group_name_H-M   'P 1'
#
loop_
_entity.id
_entity.type
_entity.pdbx_description
1 polymer ?
#
loop_
_entity_poly.entity_id
_entity_poly.type
_entity_poly.pdbx_seq_one_letter_code
_entity_poly.pdbx_strand_id
1 'polypeptide(L)'
;MASRVNRAVELLAQDQPIYYVGGHTGHVLTYEQGQQDARTWADYLNVGMEHGCFDMTGLAAYLRGLVDGGPTTSGHRTPAVIVEAPVNGTDEANIRYNAWQFRQLLGRGVHGILLCQAESADAVRAFVESCRYPINTLGVDPDLPSPLDRLRGARTSDHRLGQQDGRPLLGVGTRGRGSESTAAPIWGLTGDDYLRHCDPWPLNPEGELLLGVKLESPEGVANCEAILAVPGLGFAEMGPGDLSTSLGYRRMPRNPYPPEMQEARERIFAAARRYGVAFLEGATPETVAARIDEGVRIIAGQREEMAGIGRAHSKRTLPV
;
A
#
# COMPACT_ATOMS: atom_id res chain seq x y z
N MET A 1 -11.98 10.91 -17.47
CA MET A 1 -12.74 9.73 -17.04
C MET A 1 -11.73 8.67 -16.59
N ALA A 2 -12.09 7.81 -15.61
CA ALA A 2 -11.19 6.79 -15.08
C ALA A 2 -10.61 5.91 -16.19
N SER A 3 -9.31 5.74 -16.20
CA SER A 3 -8.58 4.86 -17.11
C SER A 3 -8.07 3.60 -16.39
N ARG A 4 -8.12 3.60 -15.06
CA ARG A 4 -7.70 2.50 -14.18
C ARG A 4 -8.80 2.11 -13.19
N VAL A 5 -8.65 0.97 -12.55
CA VAL A 5 -9.53 0.54 -11.45
C VAL A 5 -9.19 1.32 -10.17
N ASN A 6 -7.91 1.40 -9.85
CA ASN A 6 -7.42 2.03 -8.63
C ASN A 6 -7.07 3.50 -8.88
N ARG A 7 -7.91 4.40 -8.35
CA ARG A 7 -7.72 5.84 -8.46
C ARG A 7 -6.40 6.33 -7.87
N ALA A 8 -5.95 5.74 -6.77
CA ALA A 8 -4.67 6.12 -6.16
C ALA A 8 -3.51 5.79 -7.11
N VAL A 9 -3.54 4.62 -7.75
CA VAL A 9 -2.54 4.23 -8.75
C VAL A 9 -2.63 5.14 -9.99
N GLU A 10 -3.84 5.48 -10.47
CA GLU A 10 -4.00 6.37 -11.62
C GLU A 10 -3.32 7.73 -11.40
N LEU A 11 -3.51 8.31 -10.22
CA LEU A 11 -2.94 9.60 -9.87
C LEU A 11 -1.43 9.53 -9.65
N LEU A 12 -0.95 8.53 -8.91
CA LEU A 12 0.49 8.35 -8.67
C LEU A 12 1.25 8.08 -9.97
N ALA A 13 0.66 7.34 -10.92
CA ALA A 13 1.24 7.11 -12.26
C ALA A 13 1.36 8.40 -13.09
N GLN A 14 0.57 9.43 -12.77
CA GLN A 14 0.63 10.77 -13.36
C GLN A 14 1.48 11.75 -12.53
N ASP A 15 2.25 11.25 -11.57
CA ASP A 15 3.01 12.05 -10.59
C ASP A 15 2.14 13.06 -9.80
N GLN A 16 0.85 12.76 -9.64
CA GLN A 16 -0.06 13.61 -8.88
C GLN A 16 -0.08 13.23 -7.40
N PRO A 17 -0.11 14.21 -6.49
CA PRO A 17 -0.29 13.93 -5.08
C PRO A 17 -1.70 13.38 -4.82
N ILE A 18 -1.79 12.43 -3.88
CA ILE A 18 -3.06 11.85 -3.42
C ILE A 18 -3.31 12.15 -1.96
N TYR A 19 -4.58 12.20 -1.59
CA TYR A 19 -5.05 12.58 -0.25
C TYR A 19 -5.98 11.49 0.27
N TYR A 20 -5.90 11.21 1.58
CA TYR A 20 -6.76 10.21 2.18
C TYR A 20 -7.54 10.71 3.38
N VAL A 21 -8.59 9.98 3.70
CA VAL A 21 -9.37 10.07 4.93
C VAL A 21 -9.49 8.68 5.55
N GLY A 22 -9.72 8.62 6.83
CA GLY A 22 -9.76 7.39 7.61
C GLY A 22 -8.72 7.42 8.73
N GLY A 23 -8.64 6.38 9.54
CA GLY A 23 -7.83 6.39 10.75
C GLY A 23 -7.01 5.12 10.95
N HIS A 24 -5.89 5.26 11.64
CA HIS A 24 -5.06 4.15 12.09
C HIS A 24 -5.77 3.27 13.13
N THR A 25 -6.69 3.84 13.90
CA THR A 25 -7.44 3.14 14.97
C THR A 25 -8.74 2.48 14.48
N GLY A 26 -8.98 2.46 13.18
CA GLY A 26 -10.15 1.83 12.59
C GLY A 26 -11.00 2.79 11.75
N HIS A 27 -12.09 2.25 11.23
CA HIS A 27 -13.10 2.94 10.44
C HIS A 27 -14.47 2.32 10.74
N VAL A 28 -15.54 3.04 10.50
CA VAL A 28 -16.90 2.48 10.64
C VAL A 28 -17.19 1.60 9.43
N LEU A 29 -17.08 0.30 9.60
CA LEU A 29 -17.19 -0.66 8.51
C LEU A 29 -18.62 -1.20 8.40
N THR A 30 -19.57 -0.35 8.02
CA THR A 30 -20.95 -0.75 7.71
C THR A 30 -21.28 -0.48 6.24
N TYR A 31 -22.32 -1.11 5.75
CA TYR A 31 -22.81 -0.89 4.38
C TYR A 31 -23.25 0.56 4.17
N GLU A 32 -23.98 1.14 5.14
CA GLU A 32 -24.48 2.50 5.10
C GLU A 32 -23.32 3.52 5.08
N GLN A 33 -22.29 3.27 5.90
CA GLN A 33 -21.10 4.13 5.88
C GLN A 33 -20.39 4.05 4.53
N GLY A 34 -20.30 2.85 3.93
CA GLY A 34 -19.75 2.68 2.59
C GLY A 34 -20.50 3.49 1.53
N GLN A 35 -21.84 3.52 1.58
CA GLN A 35 -22.64 4.34 0.66
C GLN A 35 -22.35 5.85 0.82
N GLN A 36 -22.15 6.31 2.04
CA GLN A 36 -21.79 7.70 2.32
C GLN A 36 -20.39 8.04 1.80
N ASP A 37 -19.42 7.17 2.09
CA ASP A 37 -18.01 7.39 1.76
C ASP A 37 -17.70 7.21 0.26
N ALA A 38 -18.59 6.59 -0.50
CA ALA A 38 -18.46 6.47 -1.96
C ALA A 38 -18.28 7.82 -2.68
N ARG A 39 -18.73 8.90 -2.07
CA ARG A 39 -18.62 10.28 -2.57
C ARG A 39 -17.62 11.13 -1.78
N THR A 40 -16.67 10.49 -1.13
CA THR A 40 -15.62 11.20 -0.39
C THR A 40 -14.82 12.14 -1.28
N TRP A 41 -14.36 13.25 -0.71
CA TRP A 41 -13.39 14.14 -1.34
C TRP A 41 -11.99 13.53 -1.44
N ALA A 42 -11.70 12.47 -0.68
CA ALA A 42 -10.38 11.84 -0.63
C ALA A 42 -10.15 10.94 -1.85
N ASP A 43 -8.89 10.72 -2.18
CA ASP A 43 -8.49 9.84 -3.29
C ASP A 43 -8.48 8.38 -2.88
N TYR A 44 -8.23 8.12 -1.58
CA TYR A 44 -8.43 6.80 -1.00
C TYR A 44 -8.91 6.87 0.45
N LEU A 45 -9.46 5.77 0.90
CA LEU A 45 -9.94 5.54 2.25
C LEU A 45 -8.94 4.63 2.96
N ASN A 46 -8.40 5.10 4.10
CA ASN A 46 -7.49 4.34 4.93
C ASN A 46 -8.26 3.61 6.02
N VAL A 47 -8.10 2.30 6.10
CA VAL A 47 -8.74 1.46 7.12
C VAL A 47 -7.67 0.85 8.01
N GLY A 48 -7.49 1.42 9.19
CA GLY A 48 -6.53 0.93 10.18
C GLY A 48 -7.04 -0.33 10.87
N MET A 49 -6.40 -1.46 10.61
CA MET A 49 -6.62 -2.71 11.34
C MET A 49 -5.42 -3.10 12.20
N GLU A 50 -4.34 -2.34 12.13
CA GLU A 50 -3.19 -2.48 13.02
C GLU A 50 -3.57 -2.16 14.47
N HIS A 51 -4.14 -0.98 14.69
CA HIS A 51 -4.62 -0.51 15.99
C HIS A 51 -6.15 -0.61 16.15
N GLY A 52 -6.83 -0.98 15.07
CA GLY A 52 -8.28 -1.15 15.04
C GLY A 52 -8.72 -2.61 15.07
N CYS A 53 -10.00 -2.83 14.83
CA CYS A 53 -10.58 -4.17 14.81
C CYS A 53 -10.32 -4.85 13.45
N PHE A 54 -9.87 -6.10 13.46
CA PHE A 54 -9.78 -6.94 12.26
C PHE A 54 -11.18 -7.48 11.90
N ASP A 55 -12.03 -6.59 11.36
CA ASP A 55 -13.42 -6.90 11.00
C ASP A 55 -13.59 -7.17 9.50
N MET A 56 -13.45 -8.42 9.13
CA MET A 56 -13.60 -8.88 7.73
C MET A 56 -15.05 -8.89 7.25
N THR A 57 -16.01 -9.02 8.15
CA THR A 57 -17.45 -8.99 7.81
C THR A 57 -17.89 -7.55 7.54
N GLY A 58 -17.51 -6.64 8.42
CA GLY A 58 -17.75 -5.21 8.24
C GLY A 58 -17.07 -4.68 6.99
N LEU A 59 -15.80 -5.05 6.74
CA LEU A 59 -15.09 -4.65 5.53
C LEU A 59 -15.81 -5.11 4.25
N ALA A 60 -16.35 -6.34 4.22
CA ALA A 60 -17.11 -6.82 3.08
C ALA A 60 -18.43 -6.05 2.86
N ALA A 61 -19.12 -5.68 3.94
CA ALA A 61 -20.33 -4.86 3.88
C ALA A 61 -20.01 -3.44 3.41
N TYR A 62 -18.96 -2.84 3.97
CA TYR A 62 -18.49 -1.50 3.63
C TYR A 62 -18.11 -1.36 2.14
N LEU A 63 -17.31 -2.30 1.60
CA LEU A 63 -16.91 -2.30 0.19
C LEU A 63 -18.12 -2.44 -0.76
N ARG A 64 -19.14 -3.23 -0.40
CA ARG A 64 -20.40 -3.27 -1.17
C ARG A 64 -21.14 -1.94 -1.10
N GLY A 65 -21.17 -1.31 0.08
CA GLY A 65 -21.74 0.02 0.26
C GLY A 65 -21.06 1.05 -0.65
N LEU A 66 -19.71 1.02 -0.76
CA LEU A 66 -18.96 1.88 -1.68
C LEU A 66 -19.38 1.66 -3.14
N VAL A 67 -19.55 0.41 -3.57
CA VAL A 67 -19.98 0.08 -4.93
C VAL A 67 -21.39 0.64 -5.21
N ASP A 68 -22.32 0.43 -4.30
CA ASP A 68 -23.72 0.82 -4.47
C ASP A 68 -23.94 2.35 -4.31
N GLY A 69 -23.05 3.04 -3.59
CA GLY A 69 -23.04 4.49 -3.45
C GLY A 69 -22.30 5.24 -4.58
N GLY A 70 -21.49 4.53 -5.38
CA GLY A 70 -20.70 5.10 -6.47
C GLY A 70 -21.47 5.26 -7.79
N PRO A 71 -20.76 5.55 -8.88
CA PRO A 71 -19.32 5.78 -9.00
C PRO A 71 -18.88 7.14 -8.43
N THR A 72 -17.54 7.30 -8.29
CA THR A 72 -16.93 8.60 -7.95
C THR A 72 -17.10 9.61 -9.07
N THR A 73 -16.90 10.90 -8.81
CA THR A 73 -16.97 11.95 -9.84
C THR A 73 -15.95 11.75 -10.97
N SER A 74 -14.79 11.15 -10.66
CA SER A 74 -13.78 10.79 -11.67
C SER A 74 -14.17 9.56 -12.51
N GLY A 75 -15.25 8.88 -12.19
CA GLY A 75 -15.76 7.71 -12.91
C GLY A 75 -15.18 6.38 -12.45
N HIS A 76 -14.40 6.35 -11.38
CA HIS A 76 -13.98 5.09 -10.75
C HIS A 76 -15.19 4.44 -10.06
N ARG A 77 -15.22 3.11 -10.05
CA ARG A 77 -16.32 2.34 -9.45
C ARG A 77 -16.49 2.65 -7.96
N THR A 78 -15.37 2.81 -7.25
CA THR A 78 -15.31 3.20 -5.84
C THR A 78 -14.09 4.09 -5.60
N PRO A 79 -14.00 4.84 -4.49
CA PRO A 79 -12.72 5.29 -3.97
C PRO A 79 -11.79 4.10 -3.76
N ALA A 80 -10.48 4.29 -3.87
CA ALA A 80 -9.55 3.24 -3.48
C ALA A 80 -9.63 3.00 -1.96
N VAL A 81 -9.46 1.74 -1.53
CA VAL A 81 -9.41 1.36 -0.11
C VAL A 81 -8.06 0.72 0.16
N ILE A 82 -7.30 1.29 1.10
CA ILE A 82 -6.02 0.75 1.57
C ILE A 82 -6.19 0.36 3.05
N VAL A 83 -5.74 -0.84 3.40
CA VAL A 83 -5.86 -1.36 4.76
C VAL A 83 -4.49 -1.45 5.41
N GLU A 84 -4.35 -0.91 6.60
CA GLU A 84 -3.20 -1.17 7.46
C GLU A 84 -3.36 -2.55 8.10
N ALA A 85 -2.53 -3.50 7.68
CA ALA A 85 -2.65 -4.89 8.11
C ALA A 85 -2.17 -5.06 9.57
N PRO A 86 -2.81 -5.94 10.36
CA PRO A 86 -2.41 -6.14 11.76
C PRO A 86 -1.06 -6.82 11.94
N VAL A 87 -0.55 -7.50 10.93
CA VAL A 87 0.74 -8.19 11.01
C VAL A 87 1.90 -7.22 10.86
N ASN A 88 2.90 -7.33 11.74
CA ASN A 88 4.13 -6.54 11.67
C ASN A 88 5.14 -7.15 10.69
N GLY A 89 5.82 -6.29 9.94
CA GLY A 89 6.83 -6.64 8.95
C GLY A 89 8.22 -6.89 9.52
N THR A 90 8.34 -7.52 10.68
CA THR A 90 9.60 -7.70 11.40
C THR A 90 10.55 -8.65 10.70
N ASP A 91 10.06 -9.83 10.30
CA ASP A 91 10.86 -10.87 9.66
C ASP A 91 10.03 -11.71 8.67
N GLU A 92 10.73 -12.46 7.80
CA GLU A 92 10.11 -13.28 6.77
C GLU A 92 9.16 -14.35 7.35
N ALA A 93 9.55 -15.01 8.43
CA ALA A 93 8.77 -16.09 9.01
C ALA A 93 7.45 -15.59 9.57
N ASN A 94 7.45 -14.42 10.22
CA ASN A 94 6.26 -13.76 10.71
C ASN A 94 5.28 -13.45 9.56
N ILE A 95 5.79 -12.88 8.48
CA ILE A 95 4.97 -12.56 7.30
C ILE A 95 4.39 -13.82 6.67
N ARG A 96 5.20 -14.85 6.44
CA ARG A 96 4.72 -16.09 5.80
C ARG A 96 3.68 -16.81 6.67
N TYR A 97 3.86 -16.84 7.99
CA TYR A 97 2.89 -17.41 8.91
C TYR A 97 1.55 -16.65 8.89
N ASN A 98 1.59 -15.33 8.77
CA ASN A 98 0.43 -14.44 8.77
C ASN A 98 -0.10 -14.08 7.36
N ALA A 99 0.43 -14.68 6.30
CA ALA A 99 0.02 -14.39 4.91
C ALA A 99 -1.49 -14.60 4.63
N TRP A 100 -2.17 -15.37 5.50
CA TRP A 100 -3.61 -15.55 5.45
C TRP A 100 -4.38 -14.22 5.64
N GLN A 101 -3.84 -13.25 6.40
CA GLN A 101 -4.44 -11.93 6.58
C GLN A 101 -4.50 -11.18 5.25
N PHE A 102 -3.41 -11.15 4.49
CA PHE A 102 -3.38 -10.51 3.17
C PHE A 102 -4.39 -11.16 2.22
N ARG A 103 -4.48 -12.50 2.22
CA ARG A 103 -5.48 -13.20 1.40
C ARG A 103 -6.91 -12.86 1.79
N GLN A 104 -7.19 -12.70 3.08
CA GLN A 104 -8.52 -12.29 3.55
C GLN A 104 -8.84 -10.86 3.12
N LEU A 105 -7.93 -9.90 3.30
CA LEU A 105 -8.08 -8.51 2.89
C LEU A 105 -8.30 -8.40 1.37
N LEU A 106 -7.39 -8.96 0.58
CA LEU A 106 -7.47 -8.92 -0.88
C LEU A 106 -8.71 -9.66 -1.40
N GLY A 107 -9.15 -10.71 -0.70
CA GLY A 107 -10.39 -11.43 -1.00
C GLY A 107 -11.66 -10.61 -0.80
N ARG A 108 -11.61 -9.52 -0.04
CA ARG A 108 -12.73 -8.56 0.08
C ARG A 108 -12.74 -7.54 -1.06
N GLY A 109 -11.63 -7.35 -1.78
CA GLY A 109 -11.53 -6.42 -2.90
C GLY A 109 -10.91 -5.07 -2.53
N VAL A 110 -10.07 -5.02 -1.47
CA VAL A 110 -9.29 -3.81 -1.16
C VAL A 110 -8.30 -3.51 -2.29
N HIS A 111 -7.94 -2.24 -2.43
CA HIS A 111 -7.10 -1.73 -3.52
C HIS A 111 -5.62 -1.62 -3.12
N GLY A 112 -5.32 -1.77 -1.84
CA GLY A 112 -3.97 -1.73 -1.32
C GLY A 112 -3.86 -2.25 0.11
N ILE A 113 -2.63 -2.53 0.50
CA ILE A 113 -2.26 -2.91 1.87
C ILE A 113 -1.03 -2.12 2.28
N LEU A 114 -1.07 -1.57 3.49
CA LEU A 114 0.06 -0.97 4.17
C LEU A 114 0.56 -1.96 5.24
N LEU A 115 1.79 -2.43 5.09
CA LEU A 115 2.46 -3.28 6.06
C LEU A 115 3.15 -2.42 7.10
N CYS A 116 2.75 -2.54 8.34
CA CYS A 116 3.31 -1.80 9.47
C CYS A 116 4.57 -2.46 10.03
N GLN A 117 5.39 -1.72 10.76
CA GLN A 117 6.61 -2.23 11.42
C GLN A 117 7.54 -3.00 10.45
N ALA A 118 7.79 -2.45 9.26
CA ALA A 118 8.66 -3.10 8.28
C ALA A 118 10.14 -2.94 8.69
N GLU A 119 10.80 -4.04 9.04
CA GLU A 119 12.15 -4.04 9.59
C GLU A 119 13.19 -4.78 8.74
N SER A 120 12.76 -5.62 7.80
CA SER A 120 13.69 -6.34 6.92
C SER A 120 13.22 -6.45 5.48
N ALA A 121 14.16 -6.46 4.54
CA ALA A 121 13.88 -6.66 3.13
C ALA A 121 13.25 -8.03 2.85
N ASP A 122 13.64 -9.07 3.59
CA ASP A 122 13.09 -10.41 3.43
C ASP A 122 11.62 -10.48 3.88
N ALA A 123 11.26 -9.77 4.96
CA ALA A 123 9.85 -9.63 5.36
C ALA A 123 9.03 -8.93 4.27
N VAL A 124 9.54 -7.84 3.72
CA VAL A 124 8.84 -7.07 2.70
C VAL A 124 8.74 -7.86 1.38
N ARG A 125 9.79 -8.62 1.01
CA ARG A 125 9.71 -9.55 -0.12
C ARG A 125 8.62 -10.60 0.09
N ALA A 126 8.58 -11.23 1.26
CA ALA A 126 7.55 -12.22 1.61
C ALA A 126 6.13 -11.61 1.58
N PHE A 127 5.98 -10.34 2.00
CA PHE A 127 4.72 -9.60 1.90
C PHE A 127 4.29 -9.43 0.44
N VAL A 128 5.16 -8.92 -0.42
CA VAL A 128 4.85 -8.75 -1.85
C VAL A 128 4.48 -10.09 -2.50
N GLU A 129 5.27 -11.15 -2.27
CA GLU A 129 5.00 -12.50 -2.78
C GLU A 129 3.66 -13.05 -2.28
N SER A 130 3.28 -12.76 -1.02
CA SER A 130 2.02 -13.22 -0.43
C SER A 130 0.79 -12.53 -1.01
N CYS A 131 0.95 -11.34 -1.57
CA CYS A 131 -0.12 -10.59 -2.24
C CYS A 131 -0.29 -10.99 -3.71
N ARG A 132 0.69 -11.66 -4.32
CA ARG A 132 0.74 -11.96 -5.74
C ARG A 132 0.26 -13.37 -6.08
N TYR A 133 -0.43 -13.50 -7.21
CA TYR A 133 -0.73 -14.80 -7.80
C TYR A 133 0.51 -15.39 -8.48
N PRO A 134 0.69 -16.74 -8.47
CA PRO A 134 1.86 -17.38 -9.11
C PRO A 134 1.97 -17.15 -10.63
N ILE A 135 0.88 -16.78 -11.28
CA ILE A 135 0.84 -16.48 -12.73
C ILE A 135 1.49 -15.12 -13.08
N ASN A 136 1.66 -14.22 -12.09
CA ASN A 136 2.27 -12.92 -12.28
C ASN A 136 3.78 -13.04 -12.05
N THR A 137 4.56 -13.04 -13.12
CA THR A 137 5.98 -13.40 -13.12
C THR A 137 6.93 -12.21 -13.25
N LEU A 138 6.42 -10.97 -13.39
CA LEU A 138 7.29 -9.78 -13.44
C LEU A 138 8.12 -9.66 -12.17
N GLY A 139 9.43 -9.46 -12.33
CA GLY A 139 10.38 -9.37 -11.21
C GLY A 139 10.68 -10.67 -10.48
N VAL A 140 10.08 -11.80 -10.88
CA VAL A 140 10.40 -13.12 -10.34
C VAL A 140 11.74 -13.58 -10.90
N ASP A 141 12.56 -14.19 -10.04
CA ASP A 141 13.87 -14.73 -10.44
C ASP A 141 13.72 -15.80 -11.54
N PRO A 142 14.28 -15.58 -12.73
CA PRO A 142 14.14 -16.50 -13.86
C PRO A 142 14.84 -17.85 -13.63
N ASP A 143 15.80 -17.92 -12.70
CA ASP A 143 16.56 -19.14 -12.41
C ASP A 143 15.82 -20.05 -11.41
N LEU A 144 14.68 -19.63 -10.89
CA LEU A 144 13.86 -20.47 -10.02
C LEU A 144 13.37 -21.74 -10.74
N PRO A 145 13.25 -22.87 -10.02
CA PRO A 145 12.69 -24.09 -10.58
C PRO A 145 11.33 -23.85 -11.23
N SER A 146 11.15 -24.33 -12.45
CA SER A 146 9.88 -24.22 -13.17
C SER A 146 8.73 -24.89 -12.39
N PRO A 147 7.45 -24.55 -12.69
CA PRO A 147 6.30 -25.24 -12.10
C PRO A 147 6.37 -26.77 -12.22
N LEU A 148 6.89 -27.25 -13.35
CA LEU A 148 7.04 -28.68 -13.60
C LEU A 148 8.15 -29.32 -12.76
N ASP A 149 9.28 -28.63 -12.59
CA ASP A 149 10.38 -29.11 -11.74
C ASP A 149 9.94 -29.12 -10.27
N ARG A 150 9.18 -28.11 -9.83
CA ARG A 150 8.59 -28.08 -8.48
C ARG A 150 7.60 -29.24 -8.26
N LEU A 151 6.80 -29.56 -9.26
CA LEU A 151 5.90 -30.73 -9.20
C LEU A 151 6.71 -32.04 -9.07
N ARG A 152 7.94 -32.08 -9.59
CA ARG A 152 8.86 -33.22 -9.48
C ARG A 152 9.72 -33.19 -8.22
N GLY A 153 9.52 -32.23 -7.33
CA GLY A 153 10.17 -32.16 -6.03
C GLY A 153 11.26 -31.10 -5.87
N ALA A 154 11.59 -30.31 -6.91
CA ALA A 154 12.48 -29.17 -6.76
C ALA A 154 11.87 -28.11 -5.83
N ARG A 155 12.67 -27.53 -4.95
CA ARG A 155 12.20 -26.56 -3.96
C ARG A 155 12.74 -25.17 -4.28
N THR A 156 11.86 -24.16 -4.28
CA THR A 156 12.29 -22.76 -4.42
C THR A 156 13.10 -22.25 -3.23
N SER A 157 12.89 -22.84 -2.05
CA SER A 157 13.67 -22.52 -0.83
C SER A 157 15.15 -22.90 -0.91
N ASP A 158 15.51 -23.80 -1.84
CA ASP A 158 16.89 -24.22 -2.03
C ASP A 158 17.66 -23.30 -2.98
N HIS A 159 16.95 -22.34 -3.60
CA HIS A 159 17.50 -21.36 -4.51
C HIS A 159 17.73 -20.02 -3.82
N ARG A 160 18.93 -19.48 -3.96
CA ARG A 160 19.23 -18.12 -3.50
C ARG A 160 18.82 -17.14 -4.59
N LEU A 161 17.87 -16.27 -4.28
CA LEU A 161 17.39 -15.26 -5.21
C LEU A 161 18.52 -14.32 -5.64
N GLY A 162 18.53 -14.01 -6.94
CA GLY A 162 19.46 -13.08 -7.54
C GLY A 162 19.07 -11.62 -7.35
N GLN A 163 19.76 -10.77 -8.10
CA GLN A 163 19.50 -9.33 -8.18
C GLN A 163 19.48 -8.90 -9.64
N GLN A 164 18.69 -7.89 -9.94
CA GLN A 164 18.65 -7.23 -11.23
C GLN A 164 18.66 -5.71 -11.02
N ASP A 165 19.56 -4.99 -11.69
CA ASP A 165 19.70 -3.52 -11.59
C ASP A 165 19.86 -3.02 -10.13
N GLY A 166 20.56 -3.80 -9.30
CA GLY A 166 20.79 -3.48 -7.89
C GLY A 166 19.57 -3.67 -6.97
N ARG A 167 18.49 -4.29 -7.47
CA ARG A 167 17.31 -4.66 -6.69
C ARG A 167 17.23 -6.17 -6.50
N PRO A 168 16.73 -6.67 -5.37
CA PRO A 168 16.49 -8.09 -5.19
C PRO A 168 15.42 -8.58 -6.17
N LEU A 169 15.58 -9.81 -6.66
CA LEU A 169 14.51 -10.49 -7.39
C LEU A 169 13.51 -11.10 -6.39
N LEU A 170 12.32 -11.36 -6.87
CA LEU A 170 11.22 -11.95 -6.09
C LEU A 170 11.20 -13.47 -6.27
N GLY A 171 10.68 -14.15 -5.28
CA GLY A 171 10.20 -15.52 -5.41
C GLY A 171 8.85 -15.57 -6.15
N VAL A 172 8.34 -16.79 -6.31
CA VAL A 172 7.02 -17.01 -6.91
C VAL A 172 5.93 -16.51 -5.96
N GLY A 173 4.92 -15.83 -6.51
CA GLY A 173 3.74 -15.44 -5.75
C GLY A 173 3.05 -16.63 -5.08
N THR A 174 2.51 -16.43 -3.88
CA THR A 174 1.95 -17.49 -3.06
C THR A 174 0.45 -17.36 -2.82
N ARG A 175 -0.22 -16.37 -3.42
CA ARG A 175 -1.67 -16.18 -3.31
C ARG A 175 -2.40 -17.25 -4.13
N GLY A 176 -3.27 -18.01 -3.48
CA GLY A 176 -4.12 -19.01 -4.13
C GLY A 176 -5.38 -18.41 -4.77
N ARG A 177 -6.01 -19.17 -5.67
CA ARG A 177 -7.33 -18.87 -6.26
C ARG A 177 -8.47 -19.07 -5.26
N GLY A 178 -9.67 -18.53 -5.59
CA GLY A 178 -10.94 -18.75 -4.90
C GLY A 178 -11.57 -17.45 -4.39
N SER A 179 -10.77 -16.43 -4.06
CA SER A 179 -11.28 -15.15 -3.59
C SER A 179 -11.56 -14.14 -4.71
N GLU A 180 -11.17 -14.41 -5.94
CA GLU A 180 -11.45 -13.56 -7.10
C GLU A 180 -12.96 -13.40 -7.35
N SER A 181 -13.76 -14.41 -7.05
CA SER A 181 -15.22 -14.35 -7.21
C SER A 181 -15.89 -13.31 -6.30
N THR A 182 -15.29 -12.98 -5.17
CA THR A 182 -15.78 -11.96 -4.23
C THR A 182 -15.12 -10.60 -4.42
N ALA A 183 -13.87 -10.57 -4.82
CA ALA A 183 -13.09 -9.35 -4.99
C ALA A 183 -13.30 -8.66 -6.37
N ALA A 184 -13.37 -9.44 -7.44
CA ALA A 184 -13.53 -8.92 -8.80
C ALA A 184 -14.78 -8.05 -8.99
N PRO A 185 -15.97 -8.40 -8.43
CA PRO A 185 -17.14 -7.52 -8.52
C PRO A 185 -16.95 -6.16 -7.84
N ILE A 186 -16.13 -6.06 -6.79
CA ILE A 186 -15.81 -4.77 -6.15
C ILE A 186 -15.03 -3.88 -7.12
N TRP A 187 -14.08 -4.47 -7.86
CA TRP A 187 -13.28 -3.77 -8.86
C TRP A 187 -14.01 -3.58 -10.20
N GLY A 188 -15.17 -4.23 -10.41
CA GLY A 188 -15.91 -4.20 -11.67
C GLY A 188 -15.24 -5.01 -12.77
N LEU A 189 -14.49 -6.02 -12.41
CA LEU A 189 -13.74 -6.91 -13.31
C LEU A 189 -14.35 -8.30 -13.38
N THR A 190 -13.97 -9.07 -14.43
CA THR A 190 -14.13 -10.52 -14.43
C THR A 190 -13.12 -11.16 -13.47
N GLY A 191 -13.35 -12.42 -13.06
CA GLY A 191 -12.38 -13.13 -12.22
C GLY A 191 -11.01 -13.27 -12.89
N ASP A 192 -10.97 -13.53 -14.19
CA ASP A 192 -9.70 -13.67 -14.94
C ASP A 192 -8.97 -12.32 -15.11
N ASP A 193 -9.70 -11.23 -15.31
CA ASP A 193 -9.10 -9.89 -15.33
C ASP A 193 -8.57 -9.48 -13.96
N TYR A 194 -9.31 -9.82 -12.89
CA TYR A 194 -8.84 -9.58 -11.53
C TYR A 194 -7.53 -10.32 -11.24
N LEU A 195 -7.38 -11.58 -11.65
CA LEU A 195 -6.15 -12.34 -11.46
C LEU A 195 -4.95 -11.68 -12.13
N ARG A 196 -5.14 -11.03 -13.28
CA ARG A 196 -4.08 -10.33 -14.02
C ARG A 196 -3.74 -8.97 -13.41
N HIS A 197 -4.78 -8.19 -13.09
CA HIS A 197 -4.61 -6.80 -12.67
C HIS A 197 -4.41 -6.65 -11.15
N CYS A 198 -4.77 -7.64 -10.33
CA CYS A 198 -4.45 -7.65 -8.90
C CYS A 198 -2.99 -8.05 -8.68
N ASP A 199 -2.08 -7.24 -9.21
CA ASP A 199 -0.63 -7.34 -9.11
C ASP A 199 -0.06 -5.96 -8.72
N PRO A 200 1.05 -5.89 -7.96
CA PRO A 200 1.55 -4.63 -7.44
C PRO A 200 2.01 -3.64 -8.52
N TRP A 201 1.48 -2.43 -8.48
CA TRP A 201 2.03 -1.28 -9.16
C TRP A 201 3.12 -0.64 -8.27
N PRO A 202 4.27 -0.15 -8.79
CA PRO A 202 4.63 0.00 -10.21
C PRO A 202 5.38 -1.20 -10.82
N LEU A 203 5.60 -2.30 -10.09
CA LEU A 203 6.28 -3.49 -10.62
C LEU A 203 5.61 -3.99 -11.90
N ASN A 204 4.30 -4.11 -11.85
CA ASN A 204 3.47 -4.35 -13.02
C ASN A 204 2.84 -3.01 -13.44
N PRO A 205 3.19 -2.46 -14.63
CA PRO A 205 2.60 -1.21 -15.11
C PRO A 205 1.06 -1.28 -15.28
N GLU A 206 0.51 -2.47 -15.52
CA GLU A 206 -0.94 -2.72 -15.60
C GLU A 206 -1.55 -3.17 -14.26
N GLY A 207 -0.72 -3.27 -13.22
CA GLY A 207 -1.15 -3.65 -11.88
C GLY A 207 -2.01 -2.57 -11.23
N GLU A 208 -3.02 -2.99 -10.48
CA GLU A 208 -3.97 -2.13 -9.79
C GLU A 208 -3.88 -2.25 -8.26
N LEU A 209 -2.92 -3.05 -7.75
CA LEU A 209 -2.71 -3.21 -6.32
C LEU A 209 -1.62 -2.24 -5.84
N LEU A 210 -1.92 -1.44 -4.82
CA LEU A 210 -0.97 -0.50 -4.22
C LEU A 210 -0.48 -1.03 -2.87
N LEU A 211 0.77 -1.49 -2.82
CA LEU A 211 1.40 -1.99 -1.60
C LEU A 211 2.32 -0.93 -0.99
N GLY A 212 2.26 -0.78 0.31
CA GLY A 212 3.10 0.15 1.06
C GLY A 212 3.69 -0.45 2.32
N VAL A 213 4.67 0.25 2.89
CA VAL A 213 5.32 -0.10 4.16
C VAL A 213 5.43 1.10 5.08
N LYS A 214 5.28 0.88 6.40
CA LYS A 214 5.66 1.84 7.44
C LYS A 214 7.02 1.46 8.02
N LEU A 215 7.91 2.43 8.07
CA LEU A 215 9.23 2.34 8.69
C LEU A 215 9.17 3.15 9.98
N GLU A 216 9.03 2.47 11.11
CA GLU A 216 8.64 3.10 12.37
C GLU A 216 9.34 2.49 13.60
N SER A 217 10.47 1.83 13.34
CA SER A 217 11.41 1.35 14.36
C SER A 217 12.85 1.72 13.98
N PRO A 218 13.80 1.72 14.93
CA PRO A 218 15.20 1.92 14.62
C PRO A 218 15.74 0.93 13.56
N GLU A 219 15.29 -0.32 13.61
CA GLU A 219 15.62 -1.39 12.67
C GLU A 219 15.08 -1.09 11.26
N GLY A 220 13.82 -0.66 11.16
CA GLY A 220 13.21 -0.26 9.89
C GLY A 220 13.94 0.92 9.26
N VAL A 221 14.30 1.94 10.05
CA VAL A 221 15.10 3.08 9.59
C VAL A 221 16.50 2.64 9.16
N ALA A 222 17.18 1.79 9.93
CA ALA A 222 18.50 1.30 9.60
C ALA A 222 18.52 0.52 8.28
N ASN A 223 17.48 -0.26 8.00
CA ASN A 223 17.34 -1.13 6.83
C ASN A 223 16.55 -0.50 5.66
N CYS A 224 16.17 0.78 5.74
CA CYS A 224 15.23 1.40 4.80
C CYS A 224 15.67 1.30 3.32
N GLU A 225 16.96 1.41 3.02
CA GLU A 225 17.49 1.24 1.66
C GLU A 225 17.21 -0.17 1.11
N ALA A 226 17.48 -1.22 1.89
CA ALA A 226 17.24 -2.59 1.47
C ALA A 226 15.73 -2.91 1.37
N ILE A 227 14.94 -2.38 2.29
CA ILE A 227 13.47 -2.53 2.31
C ILE A 227 12.86 -1.89 1.07
N LEU A 228 13.20 -0.63 0.78
CA LEU A 228 12.60 0.12 -0.32
C LEU A 228 13.14 -0.28 -1.70
N ALA A 229 14.26 -1.02 -1.74
CA ALA A 229 14.74 -1.67 -2.97
C ALA A 229 13.87 -2.86 -3.42
N VAL A 230 13.05 -3.44 -2.53
CA VAL A 230 12.18 -4.58 -2.87
C VAL A 230 11.17 -4.17 -3.95
N PRO A 231 11.11 -4.88 -5.08
CA PRO A 231 10.15 -4.57 -6.14
C PRO A 231 8.70 -4.80 -5.69
N GLY A 232 7.79 -3.95 -6.18
CA GLY A 232 6.36 -4.07 -5.89
C GLY A 232 5.85 -3.15 -4.78
N LEU A 233 6.73 -2.37 -4.15
CA LEU A 233 6.29 -1.29 -3.28
C LEU A 233 5.90 -0.06 -4.10
N GLY A 234 4.70 0.45 -3.87
CA GLY A 234 4.22 1.70 -4.47
C GLY A 234 4.39 2.90 -3.54
N PHE A 235 4.40 2.70 -2.23
CA PHE A 235 4.58 3.80 -1.28
C PHE A 235 5.24 3.38 0.04
N ALA A 236 5.72 4.38 0.78
CA ALA A 236 6.32 4.22 2.10
C ALA A 236 5.96 5.40 3.01
N GLU A 237 5.90 5.14 4.30
CA GLU A 237 5.67 6.10 5.36
C GLU A 237 6.75 5.98 6.43
N MET A 238 7.19 7.10 6.99
CA MET A 238 7.78 7.10 8.33
C MET A 238 6.63 7.21 9.33
N GLY A 239 6.32 6.15 10.07
CA GLY A 239 5.29 6.18 11.11
C GLY A 239 5.74 6.97 12.35
N PRO A 240 5.43 8.27 12.47
CA PRO A 240 6.04 9.12 13.50
C PRO A 240 5.58 8.76 14.92
N GLY A 241 4.41 8.15 15.07
CA GLY A 241 3.87 7.71 16.36
C GLY A 241 4.74 6.60 16.96
N ASP A 242 4.82 5.48 16.25
CA ASP A 242 5.54 4.31 16.72
C ASP A 242 7.05 4.50 16.71
N LEU A 243 7.59 5.22 15.71
CA LEU A 243 9.00 5.58 15.72
C LEU A 243 9.36 6.39 16.97
N SER A 244 8.54 7.38 17.34
CA SER A 244 8.80 8.17 18.54
C SER A 244 8.80 7.33 19.83
N THR A 245 7.86 6.39 19.90
CA THR A 245 7.75 5.46 21.04
C THR A 245 8.95 4.51 21.09
N SER A 246 9.39 3.98 19.95
CA SER A 246 10.59 3.13 19.83
C SER A 246 11.86 3.87 20.21
N LEU A 247 11.92 5.18 19.99
CA LEU A 247 13.02 6.05 20.42
C LEU A 247 12.92 6.50 21.90
N GLY A 248 11.89 6.05 22.62
CA GLY A 248 11.71 6.34 24.05
C GLY A 248 10.95 7.63 24.36
N TYR A 249 10.34 8.29 23.37
CA TYR A 249 9.49 9.44 23.63
C TYR A 249 8.15 9.02 24.24
N ARG A 250 7.80 9.62 25.37
CA ARG A 250 6.49 9.37 26.01
C ARG A 250 5.32 10.09 25.35
N ARG A 251 5.62 11.10 24.54
CA ARG A 251 4.64 11.87 23.75
C ARG A 251 5.22 12.03 22.36
N MET A 252 4.40 11.79 21.35
CA MET A 252 4.78 12.00 19.96
C MET A 252 5.20 13.47 19.75
N PRO A 253 6.45 13.73 19.32
CA PRO A 253 6.90 15.08 18.95
C PRO A 253 6.09 15.63 17.78
N ARG A 254 5.92 16.95 17.75
CA ARG A 254 5.33 17.63 16.59
C ARG A 254 6.40 18.01 15.58
N ASN A 255 6.01 18.15 14.32
CA ASN A 255 6.89 18.72 13.31
C ASN A 255 7.10 20.25 13.60
N PRO A 256 8.35 20.78 13.62
CA PRO A 256 9.58 20.07 13.28
C PRO A 256 9.95 19.01 14.32
N TYR A 257 10.33 17.83 13.80
CA TYR A 257 10.73 16.69 14.63
C TYR A 257 12.08 16.92 15.33
N PRO A 258 12.37 16.22 16.43
CA PRO A 258 13.72 16.14 17.01
C PRO A 258 14.74 15.67 15.97
N PRO A 259 16.04 16.01 16.14
CA PRO A 259 17.08 15.74 15.15
C PRO A 259 17.11 14.28 14.65
N GLU A 260 17.00 13.30 15.55
CA GLU A 260 17.03 11.87 15.21
C GLU A 260 15.81 11.42 14.39
N MET A 261 14.65 11.98 14.64
CA MET A 261 13.46 11.69 13.82
C MET A 261 13.51 12.43 12.48
N GLN A 262 14.10 13.62 12.45
CA GLN A 262 14.34 14.35 11.22
C GLN A 262 15.33 13.62 10.33
N GLU A 263 16.43 13.11 10.89
CA GLU A 263 17.41 12.27 10.18
C GLU A 263 16.77 10.99 9.64
N ALA A 264 15.94 10.32 10.44
CA ALA A 264 15.19 9.14 10.01
C ALA A 264 14.27 9.47 8.83
N ARG A 265 13.51 10.56 8.91
CA ARG A 265 12.64 11.04 7.82
C ARG A 265 13.43 11.29 6.53
N GLU A 266 14.54 12.01 6.63
CA GLU A 266 15.38 12.36 5.47
C GLU A 266 15.98 11.10 4.83
N ARG A 267 16.43 10.15 5.63
CA ARG A 267 16.98 8.87 5.15
C ARG A 267 15.93 8.03 4.43
N ILE A 268 14.74 7.86 5.02
CA ILE A 268 13.64 7.10 4.40
C ILE A 268 13.19 7.80 3.12
N PHE A 269 13.01 9.12 3.15
CA PHE A 269 12.58 9.90 1.98
C PHE A 269 13.59 9.81 0.82
N ALA A 270 14.89 9.91 1.12
CA ALA A 270 15.94 9.75 0.12
C ALA A 270 15.92 8.35 -0.53
N ALA A 271 15.76 7.30 0.30
CA ALA A 271 15.63 5.93 -0.19
C ALA A 271 14.35 5.74 -1.03
N ALA A 272 13.21 6.27 -0.60
CA ALA A 272 11.96 6.22 -1.34
C ALA A 272 12.11 6.87 -2.73
N ARG A 273 12.70 8.05 -2.81
CA ARG A 273 12.98 8.73 -4.09
C ARG A 273 13.92 7.91 -4.98
N ARG A 274 14.98 7.33 -4.41
CA ARG A 274 15.95 6.51 -5.14
C ARG A 274 15.28 5.34 -5.84
N TYR A 275 14.32 4.69 -5.19
CA TYR A 275 13.66 3.51 -5.73
C TYR A 275 12.31 3.78 -6.39
N GLY A 276 11.91 5.05 -6.54
CA GLY A 276 10.64 5.44 -7.16
C GLY A 276 9.41 5.03 -6.36
N VAL A 277 9.54 4.97 -5.03
CA VAL A 277 8.47 4.68 -4.07
C VAL A 277 7.86 6.00 -3.62
N ALA A 278 6.54 6.18 -3.71
CA ALA A 278 5.87 7.39 -3.26
C ALA A 278 6.01 7.54 -1.74
N PHE A 279 6.30 8.75 -1.28
CA PHE A 279 6.44 9.01 0.16
C PHE A 279 5.15 9.59 0.72
N LEU A 280 4.71 9.02 1.87
CA LEU A 280 3.55 9.47 2.63
C LEU A 280 4.03 10.31 3.82
N GLU A 281 3.48 11.52 3.94
CA GLU A 281 3.76 12.41 5.07
C GLU A 281 2.56 13.32 5.38
N GLY A 282 2.47 13.76 6.63
CA GLY A 282 1.47 14.73 7.08
C GLY A 282 1.75 16.14 6.56
N ALA A 283 0.67 16.86 6.24
CA ALA A 283 0.73 18.29 5.90
C ALA A 283 -0.42 19.08 6.54
N THR A 284 -0.30 20.41 6.49
CA THR A 284 -1.35 21.36 6.84
C THR A 284 -1.66 22.22 5.61
N PRO A 285 -2.74 23.01 5.60
CA PRO A 285 -3.02 23.96 4.52
C PRO A 285 -1.83 24.87 4.17
N GLU A 286 -1.05 25.24 5.19
CA GLU A 286 0.11 26.15 5.04
C GLU A 286 1.35 25.43 4.47
N THR A 287 1.47 24.10 4.66
CA THR A 287 2.68 23.35 4.30
C THR A 287 2.49 22.41 3.10
N VAL A 288 1.28 22.14 2.67
CA VAL A 288 0.99 21.14 1.63
C VAL A 288 1.70 21.44 0.31
N ALA A 289 1.74 22.70 -0.13
CA ALA A 289 2.42 23.08 -1.37
C ALA A 289 3.93 22.78 -1.29
N ALA A 290 4.58 23.16 -0.19
CA ALA A 290 6.00 22.88 0.03
C ALA A 290 6.30 21.37 0.08
N ARG A 291 5.43 20.57 0.69
CA ARG A 291 5.58 19.11 0.70
C ARG A 291 5.48 18.51 -0.70
N ILE A 292 4.56 18.99 -1.52
CA ILE A 292 4.43 18.57 -2.92
C ILE A 292 5.68 18.93 -3.72
N ASP A 293 6.19 20.15 -3.56
CA ASP A 293 7.41 20.63 -4.24
C ASP A 293 8.66 19.84 -3.80
N GLU A 294 8.73 19.41 -2.54
CA GLU A 294 9.77 18.52 -2.02
C GLU A 294 9.72 17.13 -2.66
N GLY A 295 8.54 16.68 -3.11
CA GLY A 295 8.33 15.38 -3.75
C GLY A 295 7.47 14.40 -2.96
N VAL A 296 6.81 14.84 -1.89
CA VAL A 296 5.81 14.03 -1.19
C VAL A 296 4.60 13.82 -2.12
N ARG A 297 4.13 12.58 -2.24
CA ARG A 297 3.05 12.22 -3.16
C ARG A 297 1.82 11.63 -2.48
N ILE A 298 1.91 11.27 -1.20
CA ILE A 298 0.74 10.87 -0.40
C ILE A 298 0.67 11.77 0.82
N ILE A 299 -0.45 12.49 0.95
CA ILE A 299 -0.60 13.55 1.95
C ILE A 299 -1.61 13.13 3.01
N ALA A 300 -1.12 12.99 4.24
CA ALA A 300 -1.95 12.85 5.44
C ALA A 300 -2.35 14.22 5.99
N GLY A 301 -3.48 14.28 6.69
CA GLY A 301 -3.95 15.52 7.32
C GLY A 301 -5.47 15.63 7.36
N GLN A 302 -6.17 14.78 6.63
CA GLN A 302 -7.62 14.56 6.69
C GLN A 302 -8.48 15.83 6.61
N ARG A 303 -8.03 16.82 5.82
CA ARG A 303 -8.74 18.09 5.60
C ARG A 303 -8.98 18.31 4.11
N GLU A 304 -10.25 18.45 3.73
CA GLU A 304 -10.65 18.74 2.34
C GLU A 304 -10.04 20.05 1.84
N GLU A 305 -10.01 21.08 2.69
CA GLU A 305 -9.37 22.37 2.38
C GLU A 305 -7.90 22.18 1.95
N MET A 306 -7.13 21.43 2.73
CA MET A 306 -5.72 21.14 2.42
C MET A 306 -5.58 20.41 1.09
N ALA A 307 -6.44 19.41 0.84
CA ALA A 307 -6.46 18.69 -0.42
C ALA A 307 -6.80 19.60 -1.60
N GLY A 308 -7.73 20.53 -1.42
CA GLY A 308 -8.08 21.56 -2.42
C GLY A 308 -6.89 22.44 -2.80
N ILE A 309 -6.15 22.93 -1.80
CA ILE A 309 -4.93 23.73 -2.01
C ILE A 309 -3.88 22.91 -2.77
N GLY A 310 -3.61 21.69 -2.34
CA GLY A 310 -2.60 20.84 -2.97
C GLY A 310 -2.98 20.43 -4.41
N ARG A 311 -4.24 20.15 -4.69
CA ARG A 311 -4.74 19.87 -6.06
C ARG A 311 -4.59 21.08 -6.99
N ALA A 312 -4.90 22.28 -6.49
CA ALA A 312 -4.71 23.51 -7.23
C ALA A 312 -3.22 23.75 -7.53
N HIS A 313 -2.35 23.56 -6.52
CA HIS A 313 -0.90 23.69 -6.66
C HIS A 313 -0.32 22.73 -7.70
N SER A 314 -0.72 21.46 -7.67
CA SER A 314 -0.26 20.43 -8.64
C SER A 314 -0.98 20.51 -10.00
N LYS A 315 -1.88 21.46 -10.19
CA LYS A 315 -2.69 21.63 -11.43
C LYS A 315 -3.43 20.35 -11.83
N ARG A 316 -3.95 19.65 -10.84
CA ARG A 316 -4.64 18.38 -11.04
C ARG A 316 -5.88 18.55 -11.92
N THR A 317 -6.04 17.68 -12.92
CA THR A 317 -7.18 17.72 -13.85
C THR A 317 -8.22 16.63 -13.58
N LEU A 318 -7.81 15.50 -12.96
CA LEU A 318 -8.75 14.43 -12.63
C LEU A 318 -9.64 14.87 -11.46
N PRO A 319 -10.97 14.87 -11.63
CA PRO A 319 -11.90 15.26 -10.57
C PRO A 319 -11.88 14.27 -9.40
N VAL A 320 -12.45 14.71 -8.29
CA VAL A 320 -12.56 13.88 -7.06
C VAL A 320 -13.76 12.96 -7.11
#